data_f5831d8a8deb23324eb50ddfe9ca2d71
#
_entry.id   f5831d8a8deb23324eb50ddfe9ca2d71
#
_cell.length_a   1.000
_cell.length_b   1.000
_cell.length_c   1.000
_cell.angle_alpha   90.00
_cell.angle_beta   90.00
_cell.angle_gamma   90.00
#
_symmetry.space_group_name_H-M   'P 1'
#
loop_
_entity.id
_entity.type
_entity.pdbx_description
1 polymer ?
#
loop_
_entity_poly.entity_id
_entity_poly.type
_entity_poly.pdbx_seq_one_letter_code
_entity_poly.pdbx_strand_id
1 'polypeptide(L)'
;TLRGGLDEARRADLLERFELDPSKRGRQYSKGNKQKVAIVAALASDVELLILDEPTSGLDPLMENVFQEVIGEAKARGTSVLLSSHILAEVESLADRLSIIRDGKIVETGALTALRGHTRTAIHAEFAQPLARAAVATLHDVRIDGARLSATVESTRIGEAMSILTPYGIT
;
A
#
# COMPACT_ATOMS: atom_id res chain seq x y z
N THR A 1 -7.20 -31.27 7.33
CA THR A 1 -6.93 -31.27 5.88
C THR A 1 -7.50 -29.96 5.32
N LEU A 2 -6.62 -29.04 5.00
CA LEU A 2 -6.98 -27.85 4.22
C LEU A 2 -7.48 -28.33 2.85
N ARG A 3 -8.57 -27.78 2.35
CA ARG A 3 -9.06 -28.04 0.99
C ARG A 3 -7.99 -27.54 0.00
N GLY A 4 -7.54 -28.38 -0.89
CA GLY A 4 -6.37 -28.17 -1.73
C GLY A 4 -5.16 -28.85 -1.10
N GLY A 5 -4.47 -29.74 -1.81
CA GLY A 5 -3.31 -30.46 -1.29
C GLY A 5 -2.19 -29.49 -0.87
N LEU A 6 -1.33 -29.92 0.04
CA LEU A 6 -0.09 -29.22 0.35
C LEU A 6 0.92 -29.52 -0.78
N ASP A 7 1.43 -28.49 -1.43
CA ASP A 7 2.56 -28.62 -2.34
C ASP A 7 3.85 -28.55 -1.52
N GLU A 8 4.49 -29.71 -1.31
CA GLU A 8 5.70 -29.83 -0.50
C GLU A 8 6.89 -29.09 -1.12
N ALA A 9 7.03 -29.05 -2.44
CA ALA A 9 8.09 -28.33 -3.12
C ALA A 9 7.94 -26.81 -2.91
N ARG A 10 6.72 -26.32 -3.10
CA ARG A 10 6.38 -24.93 -2.85
C ARG A 10 6.53 -24.54 -1.38
N ARG A 11 6.13 -25.43 -0.48
CA ARG A 11 6.34 -25.20 0.96
C ARG A 11 7.82 -25.06 1.29
N ALA A 12 8.68 -25.92 0.72
CA ALA A 12 10.13 -25.85 0.95
C ALA A 12 10.73 -24.53 0.44
N ASP A 13 10.38 -24.12 -0.77
CA ASP A 13 10.77 -22.83 -1.36
C ASP A 13 10.34 -21.65 -0.47
N LEU A 14 9.07 -21.62 -0.03
CA LEU A 14 8.57 -20.56 0.84
C LEU A 14 9.27 -20.51 2.20
N LEU A 15 9.61 -21.67 2.79
CA LEU A 15 10.35 -21.71 4.05
C LEU A 15 11.74 -21.09 3.90
N GLU A 16 12.42 -21.37 2.78
CA GLU A 16 13.73 -20.78 2.46
C GLU A 16 13.61 -19.27 2.24
N ARG A 17 12.71 -18.81 1.38
CA ARG A 17 12.52 -17.38 1.06
C ARG A 17 12.13 -16.54 2.27
N PHE A 18 11.32 -17.07 3.18
CA PHE A 18 10.93 -16.40 4.43
C PHE A 18 11.92 -16.65 5.58
N GLU A 19 13.03 -17.33 5.34
CA GLU A 19 14.07 -17.64 6.35
C GLU A 19 13.48 -18.33 7.60
N LEU A 20 12.58 -19.28 7.39
CA LEU A 20 11.94 -20.03 8.47
C LEU A 20 12.62 -21.36 8.70
N ASP A 21 12.99 -21.63 9.95
CA ASP A 21 13.53 -22.91 10.39
C ASP A 21 12.37 -23.85 10.82
N PRO A 22 12.01 -24.86 10.00
CA PRO A 22 10.88 -25.73 10.28
C PRO A 22 11.09 -26.65 11.49
N SER A 23 12.30 -26.73 12.04
CA SER A 23 12.60 -27.53 13.23
C SER A 23 12.15 -26.87 14.53
N LYS A 24 11.95 -25.57 14.52
CA LYS A 24 11.56 -24.79 15.71
C LYS A 24 10.09 -25.01 16.06
N ARG A 25 9.82 -25.10 17.35
CA ARG A 25 8.43 -25.15 17.85
C ARG A 25 7.79 -23.77 17.84
N GLY A 26 6.48 -23.68 17.57
CA GLY A 26 5.75 -22.42 17.43
C GLY A 26 5.90 -21.43 18.60
N ARG A 27 6.16 -21.93 19.84
CA ARG A 27 6.44 -21.06 21.01
C ARG A 27 7.78 -20.34 20.94
N GLN A 28 8.73 -20.80 20.14
CA GLN A 28 10.07 -20.25 20.01
C GLN A 28 10.15 -19.15 18.94
N TYR A 29 9.09 -18.97 18.16
CA TYR A 29 9.02 -17.93 17.15
C TYR A 29 8.68 -16.57 17.74
N SER A 30 9.35 -15.52 17.26
CA SER A 30 8.98 -14.12 17.45
C SER A 30 7.61 -13.84 16.84
N LYS A 31 7.04 -12.66 17.12
CA LYS A 31 5.77 -12.22 16.49
C LYS A 31 5.88 -12.23 14.96
N GLY A 32 6.96 -11.65 14.39
CA GLY A 32 7.20 -11.62 12.96
C GLY A 32 7.35 -13.03 12.35
N ASN A 33 8.11 -13.94 13.02
CA ASN A 33 8.21 -15.31 12.52
C ASN A 33 6.90 -16.09 12.59
N LYS A 34 6.01 -15.81 13.55
CA LYS A 34 4.66 -16.38 13.56
C LYS A 34 3.84 -15.89 12.37
N GLN A 35 3.99 -14.62 12.00
CA GLN A 35 3.36 -14.05 10.81
C GLN A 35 3.86 -14.74 9.54
N LYS A 36 5.19 -14.89 9.40
CA LYS A 36 5.80 -15.63 8.29
C LYS A 36 5.25 -17.07 8.18
N VAL A 37 5.10 -17.77 9.31
CA VAL A 37 4.50 -19.12 9.34
C VAL A 37 3.06 -19.13 8.81
N ALA A 38 2.25 -18.15 9.20
CA ALA A 38 0.88 -18.04 8.71
C ALA A 38 0.83 -17.79 7.19
N ILE A 39 1.70 -16.90 6.68
CA ILE A 39 1.86 -16.62 5.24
C ILE A 39 2.26 -17.89 4.48
N VAL A 40 3.31 -18.59 4.94
CA VAL A 40 3.78 -19.83 4.31
C VAL A 40 2.68 -20.90 4.30
N ALA A 41 1.96 -21.07 5.42
CA ALA A 41 0.86 -22.03 5.49
C ALA A 41 -0.29 -21.71 4.51
N ALA A 42 -0.61 -20.43 4.31
CA ALA A 42 -1.63 -20.02 3.36
C ALA A 42 -1.18 -20.21 1.90
N LEU A 43 0.07 -19.85 1.59
CA LEU A 43 0.61 -19.84 0.23
C LEU A 43 1.12 -21.19 -0.27
N ALA A 44 1.44 -22.13 0.64
CA ALA A 44 1.85 -23.50 0.29
C ALA A 44 0.69 -24.37 -0.19
N SER A 45 -0.55 -23.91 -0.04
CA SER A 45 -1.75 -24.62 -0.50
C SER A 45 -2.15 -24.15 -1.90
N ASP A 46 -2.64 -25.08 -2.71
CA ASP A 46 -3.22 -24.76 -4.02
C ASP A 46 -4.70 -24.38 -3.82
N VAL A 47 -4.96 -23.08 -3.79
CA VAL A 47 -6.29 -22.53 -3.54
C VAL A 47 -6.65 -21.48 -4.59
N GLU A 48 -7.95 -21.38 -4.89
CA GLU A 48 -8.47 -20.38 -5.83
C GLU A 48 -8.56 -19.00 -5.21
N LEU A 49 -8.69 -18.91 -3.88
CA LEU A 49 -8.82 -17.66 -3.12
C LEU A 49 -7.96 -17.66 -1.86
N LEU A 50 -7.16 -16.65 -1.70
CA LEU A 50 -6.45 -16.30 -0.46
C LEU A 50 -7.14 -15.13 0.22
N ILE A 51 -7.36 -15.25 1.53
CA ILE A 51 -7.86 -14.15 2.38
C ILE A 51 -6.79 -13.86 3.42
N LEU A 52 -6.24 -12.65 3.40
CA LEU A 52 -5.11 -12.22 4.21
C LEU A 52 -5.47 -10.94 4.97
N ASP A 53 -5.40 -11.00 6.29
CA ASP A 53 -5.67 -9.86 7.15
C ASP A 53 -4.36 -9.30 7.70
N GLU A 54 -4.03 -8.06 7.31
CA GLU A 54 -2.79 -7.35 7.66
C GLU A 54 -1.53 -8.25 7.54
N PRO A 55 -1.30 -8.90 6.39
CA PRO A 55 -0.32 -9.98 6.27
C PRO A 55 1.13 -9.56 6.51
N THR A 56 1.48 -8.30 6.28
CA THR A 56 2.84 -7.76 6.44
C THR A 56 3.10 -7.21 7.85
N SER A 57 2.07 -7.15 8.70
CA SER A 57 2.20 -6.60 10.05
C SER A 57 3.28 -7.30 10.86
N GLY A 58 4.36 -6.58 11.18
CA GLY A 58 5.50 -7.08 11.96
C GLY A 58 6.54 -7.83 11.13
N LEU A 59 6.48 -7.78 9.81
CA LEU A 59 7.59 -8.12 8.92
C LEU A 59 8.59 -6.96 8.87
N ASP A 60 9.84 -7.29 8.58
CA ASP A 60 10.84 -6.29 8.19
C ASP A 60 10.72 -5.97 6.69
N PRO A 61 11.29 -4.84 6.20
CA PRO A 61 11.14 -4.43 4.81
C PRO A 61 11.63 -5.45 3.78
N LEU A 62 12.64 -6.27 4.12
CA LEU A 62 13.12 -7.31 3.21
C LEU A 62 12.06 -8.40 3.04
N MET A 63 11.44 -8.81 4.14
CA MET A 63 10.38 -9.82 4.12
C MET A 63 9.07 -9.31 3.51
N GLU A 64 8.79 -8.01 3.61
CA GLU A 64 7.69 -7.39 2.87
C GLU A 64 7.89 -7.50 1.36
N ASN A 65 9.10 -7.28 0.86
CA ASN A 65 9.42 -7.47 -0.56
C ASN A 65 9.23 -8.93 -0.99
N VAL A 66 9.74 -9.89 -0.20
CA VAL A 66 9.53 -11.32 -0.45
C VAL A 66 8.04 -11.66 -0.50
N PHE A 67 7.25 -11.12 0.42
CA PHE A 67 5.79 -11.30 0.42
C PHE A 67 5.15 -10.77 -0.87
N GLN A 68 5.52 -9.57 -1.32
CA GLN A 68 5.00 -8.97 -2.55
C GLN A 68 5.30 -9.84 -3.78
N GLU A 69 6.53 -10.34 -3.90
CA GLU A 69 6.92 -11.25 -4.99
C GLU A 69 6.07 -12.53 -4.99
N VAL A 70 5.94 -13.17 -3.84
CA VAL A 70 5.19 -14.43 -3.72
C VAL A 70 3.69 -14.24 -3.99
N ILE A 71 3.11 -13.11 -3.58
CA ILE A 71 1.72 -12.76 -3.94
C ILE A 71 1.59 -12.53 -5.45
N GLY A 72 2.55 -11.83 -6.08
CA GLY A 72 2.59 -11.67 -7.53
C GLY A 72 2.61 -13.00 -8.27
N GLU A 73 3.42 -13.95 -7.82
CA GLU A 73 3.47 -15.31 -8.36
C GLU A 73 2.13 -16.08 -8.17
N ALA A 74 1.49 -15.92 -7.01
CA ALA A 74 0.18 -16.54 -6.75
C ALA A 74 -0.88 -15.98 -7.70
N LYS A 75 -0.92 -14.66 -7.90
CA LYS A 75 -1.79 -14.00 -8.88
C LYS A 75 -1.52 -14.49 -10.31
N ALA A 76 -0.25 -14.62 -10.70
CA ALA A 76 0.12 -15.12 -12.02
C ALA A 76 -0.32 -16.55 -12.29
N ARG A 77 -0.48 -17.37 -11.23
CA ARG A 77 -1.06 -18.72 -11.32
C ARG A 77 -2.59 -18.74 -11.35
N GLY A 78 -3.25 -17.59 -11.22
CA GLY A 78 -4.71 -17.46 -11.23
C GLY A 78 -5.36 -17.45 -9.85
N THR A 79 -4.60 -17.43 -8.76
CA THR A 79 -5.14 -17.28 -7.41
C THR A 79 -5.70 -15.87 -7.21
N SER A 80 -6.95 -15.78 -6.80
CA SER A 80 -7.54 -14.51 -6.34
C SER A 80 -7.04 -14.20 -4.93
N VAL A 81 -6.69 -12.93 -4.68
CA VAL A 81 -6.20 -12.50 -3.37
C VAL A 81 -7.06 -11.37 -2.84
N LEU A 82 -7.66 -11.57 -1.67
CA LEU A 82 -8.30 -10.54 -0.87
C LEU A 82 -7.40 -10.24 0.33
N LEU A 83 -6.88 -9.02 0.41
CA LEU A 83 -6.04 -8.61 1.55
C LEU A 83 -6.57 -7.33 2.18
N SER A 84 -6.41 -7.22 3.49
CA SER A 84 -6.55 -5.95 4.21
C SER A 84 -5.17 -5.34 4.45
N SER A 85 -5.06 -4.03 4.35
CA SER A 85 -3.88 -3.27 4.76
C SER A 85 -4.26 -1.83 5.09
N HIS A 86 -3.55 -1.22 6.02
CA HIS A 86 -3.61 0.21 6.30
C HIS A 86 -2.44 0.99 5.70
N ILE A 87 -1.55 0.32 4.97
CA ILE A 87 -0.36 0.89 4.32
C ILE A 87 -0.66 1.10 2.84
N LEU A 88 -0.82 2.36 2.43
CA LEU A 88 -1.18 2.70 1.06
C LEU A 88 -0.16 2.18 0.03
N ALA A 89 1.13 2.27 0.32
CA ALA A 89 2.19 1.79 -0.57
C ALA A 89 2.10 0.28 -0.85
N GLU A 90 1.71 -0.51 0.16
CA GLU A 90 1.46 -1.95 0.00
C GLU A 90 0.26 -2.22 -0.91
N VAL A 91 -0.85 -1.52 -0.66
CA VAL A 91 -2.04 -1.61 -1.52
C VAL A 91 -1.69 -1.23 -2.96
N GLU A 92 -0.91 -0.18 -3.15
CA GLU A 92 -0.47 0.28 -4.48
C GLU A 92 0.40 -0.72 -5.23
N SER A 93 1.19 -1.53 -4.52
CA SER A 93 2.06 -2.54 -5.14
C SER A 93 1.32 -3.83 -5.49
N LEU A 94 0.30 -4.19 -4.71
CA LEU A 94 -0.34 -5.52 -4.77
C LEU A 94 -1.73 -5.53 -5.39
N ALA A 95 -2.53 -4.46 -5.21
CA ALA A 95 -3.94 -4.46 -5.54
C ALA A 95 -4.23 -3.99 -6.97
N ASP A 96 -5.11 -4.68 -7.67
CA ASP A 96 -5.71 -4.24 -8.93
C ASP A 96 -6.94 -3.38 -8.67
N ARG A 97 -7.66 -3.68 -7.61
CA ARG A 97 -8.87 -2.99 -7.14
C ARG A 97 -8.80 -2.84 -5.62
N LEU A 98 -9.40 -1.78 -5.12
CA LEU A 98 -9.49 -1.56 -3.67
C LEU A 98 -10.88 -1.09 -3.25
N SER A 99 -11.18 -1.30 -1.97
CA SER A 99 -12.33 -0.73 -1.28
C SER A 99 -11.86 -0.02 -0.03
N ILE A 100 -12.24 1.24 0.14
CA ILE A 100 -11.94 2.02 1.34
C ILE A 100 -13.08 1.84 2.34
N ILE A 101 -12.72 1.43 3.54
CA ILE A 101 -13.66 1.21 4.64
C ILE A 101 -13.43 2.29 5.71
N ARG A 102 -14.51 2.96 6.12
CA ARG A 102 -14.51 3.91 7.24
C ARG A 102 -15.76 3.68 8.08
N ASP A 103 -15.61 3.61 9.40
CA ASP A 103 -16.70 3.39 10.35
C ASP A 103 -17.59 2.18 10.00
N GLY A 104 -16.95 1.08 9.55
CA GLY A 104 -17.62 -0.16 9.15
C GLY A 104 -18.40 -0.09 7.85
N LYS A 105 -18.25 0.97 7.06
CA LYS A 105 -18.93 1.16 5.77
C LYS A 105 -17.92 1.29 4.65
N ILE A 106 -18.23 0.71 3.49
CA ILE A 106 -17.48 0.97 2.27
C ILE A 106 -17.83 2.37 1.80
N VAL A 107 -16.83 3.25 1.76
CA VAL A 107 -16.98 4.65 1.31
C VAL A 107 -16.60 4.83 -0.16
N GLU A 108 -15.71 3.97 -0.67
CA GLU A 108 -15.29 4.02 -2.07
C GLU A 108 -14.81 2.64 -2.53
N THR A 109 -15.03 2.30 -3.80
CA THR A 109 -14.55 1.07 -4.43
C THR A 109 -14.19 1.35 -5.88
N GLY A 110 -13.03 0.86 -6.32
CA GLY A 110 -12.63 1.05 -7.72
C GLY A 110 -11.30 0.41 -8.07
N ALA A 111 -10.93 0.54 -9.33
CA ALA A 111 -9.57 0.23 -9.76
C ALA A 111 -8.60 1.25 -9.15
N LEU A 112 -7.42 0.78 -8.74
CA LEU A 112 -6.39 1.62 -8.14
C LEU A 112 -6.06 2.84 -9.01
N THR A 113 -5.95 2.63 -10.32
CA THR A 113 -5.66 3.69 -11.29
C THR A 113 -6.71 4.80 -11.33
N ALA A 114 -7.99 4.44 -11.16
CA ALA A 114 -9.08 5.41 -11.12
C ALA A 114 -9.09 6.21 -9.80
N LEU A 115 -8.80 5.53 -8.68
CA LEU A 115 -8.79 6.14 -7.36
C LEU A 115 -7.59 7.06 -7.14
N ARG A 116 -6.44 6.77 -7.76
CA ARG A 116 -5.28 7.68 -7.78
C ARG A 116 -5.60 9.07 -8.34
N GLY A 117 -6.52 9.16 -9.32
CA GLY A 117 -6.97 10.44 -9.88
C GLY A 117 -7.73 11.32 -8.89
N HIS A 118 -8.29 10.73 -7.84
CA HIS A 118 -9.03 11.45 -6.80
C HIS A 118 -8.19 11.77 -5.55
N THR A 119 -6.92 11.30 -5.49
CA THR A 119 -6.04 11.63 -4.36
C THR A 119 -5.57 13.06 -4.48
N ARG A 120 -5.71 13.82 -3.38
CA ARG A 120 -5.19 15.18 -3.26
C ARG A 120 -3.87 15.14 -2.52
N THR A 121 -2.88 15.84 -3.06
CA THR A 121 -1.60 16.03 -2.40
C THR A 121 -1.62 17.36 -1.66
N ALA A 122 -1.19 17.34 -0.40
CA ALA A 122 -1.01 18.57 0.37
C ALA A 122 0.24 19.30 -0.11
N ILE A 123 0.09 20.62 -0.31
CA ILE A 123 1.19 21.54 -0.60
C ILE A 123 1.35 22.45 0.60
N HIS A 124 2.56 22.49 1.14
CA HIS A 124 3.00 23.49 2.12
C HIS A 124 4.20 24.21 1.56
N ALA A 125 4.11 25.53 1.41
CA ALA A 125 5.18 26.32 0.85
C ALA A 125 5.26 27.70 1.53
N GLU A 126 6.45 28.25 1.59
CA GLU A 126 6.72 29.63 2.00
C GLU A 126 7.27 30.38 0.80
N PHE A 127 6.86 31.64 0.62
CA PHE A 127 7.15 32.42 -0.57
C PHE A 127 7.84 33.74 -0.20
N ALA A 128 8.79 34.16 -1.06
CA ALA A 128 9.45 35.45 -0.92
C ALA A 128 8.53 36.66 -1.23
N GLN A 129 7.44 36.41 -1.96
CA GLN A 129 6.48 37.43 -2.40
C GLN A 129 5.03 36.99 -2.10
N PRO A 130 4.13 37.98 -1.82
CA PRO A 130 2.72 37.67 -1.62
C PRO A 130 2.11 36.99 -2.85
N LEU A 131 1.33 35.90 -2.62
CA LEU A 131 0.65 35.17 -3.67
C LEU A 131 -0.56 35.96 -4.22
N ALA A 132 -0.65 36.05 -5.54
CA ALA A 132 -1.87 36.53 -6.17
C ALA A 132 -2.99 35.48 -6.03
N ARG A 133 -4.23 35.92 -5.85
CA ARG A 133 -5.41 35.02 -5.79
C ARG A 133 -5.53 34.09 -7.00
N ALA A 134 -5.09 34.56 -8.17
CA ALA A 134 -5.09 33.75 -9.40
C ALA A 134 -4.15 32.55 -9.31
N ALA A 135 -3.02 32.66 -8.59
CA ALA A 135 -2.06 31.58 -8.44
C ALA A 135 -2.58 30.38 -7.63
N VAL A 136 -3.62 30.58 -6.83
CA VAL A 136 -4.21 29.54 -5.98
C VAL A 136 -5.59 29.07 -6.49
N ALA A 137 -6.04 29.57 -7.63
CA ALA A 137 -7.38 29.28 -8.17
C ALA A 137 -7.62 27.79 -8.50
N THR A 138 -6.57 27.05 -8.79
CA THR A 138 -6.60 25.61 -9.10
C THR A 138 -6.37 24.72 -7.88
N LEU A 139 -6.15 25.33 -6.70
CA LEU A 139 -5.91 24.63 -5.46
C LEU A 139 -7.17 24.52 -4.63
N HIS A 140 -7.25 23.49 -3.79
CA HIS A 140 -8.34 23.25 -2.86
C HIS A 140 -7.86 23.49 -1.40
N ASP A 141 -8.79 23.71 -0.49
CA ASP A 141 -8.55 23.89 0.94
C ASP A 141 -7.49 24.94 1.26
N VAL A 142 -7.46 26.02 0.46
CA VAL A 142 -6.41 27.06 0.49
C VAL A 142 -6.46 27.83 1.80
N ARG A 143 -5.33 27.84 2.50
CA ARG A 143 -5.05 28.71 3.67
C ARG A 143 -3.77 29.47 3.42
N ILE A 144 -3.83 30.78 3.51
CA ILE A 144 -2.67 31.66 3.36
C ILE A 144 -2.52 32.43 4.69
N ASP A 145 -1.34 32.31 5.28
CA ASP A 145 -0.93 33.03 6.48
C ASP A 145 0.39 33.77 6.18
N GLY A 146 0.26 35.07 5.87
CA GLY A 146 1.39 35.88 5.40
C GLY A 146 2.01 35.34 4.14
N ALA A 147 3.25 34.84 4.23
CA ALA A 147 4.00 34.23 3.13
C ALA A 147 3.81 32.72 3.02
N ARG A 148 3.03 32.09 3.92
CA ARG A 148 2.83 30.64 3.96
C ARG A 148 1.53 30.22 3.29
N LEU A 149 1.63 29.22 2.43
CA LEU A 149 0.52 28.55 1.79
C LEU A 149 0.37 27.13 2.34
N SER A 150 -0.84 26.76 2.70
CA SER A 150 -1.25 25.39 2.89
C SER A 150 -2.47 25.14 2.01
N ALA A 151 -2.39 24.17 1.12
CA ALA A 151 -3.45 23.87 0.17
C ALA A 151 -3.40 22.39 -0.22
N THR A 152 -4.41 21.92 -0.93
CA THR A 152 -4.41 20.61 -1.57
C THR A 152 -4.60 20.75 -3.07
N VAL A 153 -4.02 19.84 -3.84
CA VAL A 153 -4.17 19.77 -5.31
C VAL A 153 -4.38 18.32 -5.73
N GLU A 154 -5.11 18.10 -6.79
CA GLU A 154 -5.19 16.77 -7.40
C GLU A 154 -3.79 16.29 -7.76
N SER A 155 -3.43 15.07 -7.36
CA SER A 155 -2.06 14.52 -7.51
C SER A 155 -1.59 14.54 -8.97
N THR A 156 -2.49 14.40 -9.93
CA THR A 156 -2.23 14.50 -11.37
C THR A 156 -1.88 15.91 -11.83
N ARG A 157 -2.25 16.95 -11.06
CA ARG A 157 -2.04 18.37 -11.39
C ARG A 157 -0.93 19.05 -10.60
N ILE A 158 -0.15 18.28 -9.85
CA ILE A 158 0.98 18.82 -9.07
C ILE A 158 1.95 19.62 -9.96
N GLY A 159 2.33 19.09 -11.14
CA GLY A 159 3.24 19.77 -12.05
C GLY A 159 2.73 21.13 -12.52
N GLU A 160 1.43 21.23 -12.82
CA GLU A 160 0.77 22.48 -13.18
C GLU A 160 0.78 23.47 -12.00
N ALA A 161 0.41 23.01 -10.81
CA ALA A 161 0.42 23.83 -9.61
C ALA A 161 1.83 24.37 -9.28
N MET A 162 2.84 23.52 -9.37
CA MET A 162 4.24 23.92 -9.15
C MET A 162 4.72 24.94 -10.18
N SER A 163 4.34 24.78 -11.44
CA SER A 163 4.69 25.76 -12.51
C SER A 163 4.09 27.15 -12.23
N ILE A 164 2.91 27.22 -11.65
CA ILE A 164 2.26 28.47 -11.28
C ILE A 164 2.87 29.09 -10.02
N LEU A 165 3.28 28.27 -9.04
CA LEU A 165 3.77 28.72 -7.74
C LEU A 165 5.26 29.10 -7.74
N THR A 166 6.08 28.42 -8.53
CA THR A 166 7.55 28.63 -8.57
C THR A 166 7.96 30.10 -8.83
N PRO A 167 7.31 30.87 -9.73
CA PRO A 167 7.67 32.27 -9.98
C PRO A 167 7.55 33.18 -8.78
N TYR A 168 6.84 32.81 -7.73
CA TYR A 168 6.70 33.59 -6.50
C TYR A 168 7.86 33.42 -5.51
N GLY A 169 8.88 32.62 -5.88
CA GLY A 169 10.07 32.39 -5.07
C GLY A 169 9.76 31.53 -3.84
N ILE A 170 9.74 30.21 -4.04
CA ILE A 170 9.62 29.24 -2.95
C ILE A 170 10.93 29.24 -2.15
N THR A 171 10.86 29.46 -0.84
CA THR A 171 12.01 29.51 0.08
C THR A 171 12.06 28.29 1.00
#